data_e8d797d8a3a0fb2f1954f1ce61364781
#
_entry.id   e8d797d8a3a0fb2f1954f1ce61364781
#
_cell.length_a   1.000
_cell.length_b   1.000
_cell.length_c   1.000
_cell.angle_alpha   90.00
_cell.angle_beta   90.00
_cell.angle_gamma   90.00
#
_symmetry.space_group_name_H-M   'P 1'
#
loop_
_entity.id
_entity.type
_entity.pdbx_description
1 polymer ?
#
loop_
_entity_poly.entity_id
_entity_poly.type
_entity_poly.pdbx_seq_one_letter_code
_entity_poly.pdbx_strand_id
1 'polypeptide(L)'
;MKKIKALLIGLVLSFSAPVFASDFDWSQCWCNYGAGIEKGDMLLSVDAALPWNFFDIINANGWAVPHVIADFEIAAPIWKLPFTFGGYAGVSFWGNKDFSHTAVLAGGSATYHVRMPPKNLDLYSGLKIGVKFDISNEYDNGIRFNPDWGYNIGASWFFSDSFGVNVEFGFPSSKAGVVFKF
;
A
#
# COMPACT_ATOMS: atom_id res chain seq x y z
N MET A 1 -24.79 4.48 -9.23
CA MET A 1 -23.85 3.66 -8.42
C MET A 1 -23.75 2.19 -8.84
N LYS A 2 -24.84 1.45 -9.13
CA LYS A 2 -24.77 0.04 -9.58
C LYS A 2 -24.01 -0.17 -10.91
N LYS A 3 -24.12 0.78 -11.86
CA LYS A 3 -23.45 0.70 -13.18
C LYS A 3 -21.92 0.90 -13.10
N ILE A 4 -21.44 1.72 -12.15
CA ILE A 4 -20.00 1.96 -11.95
C ILE A 4 -19.33 0.72 -11.33
N LYS A 5 -20.03 0.03 -10.40
CA LYS A 5 -19.51 -1.21 -9.80
C LYS A 5 -19.40 -2.33 -10.84
N ALA A 6 -20.38 -2.44 -11.74
CA ALA A 6 -20.34 -3.44 -12.82
C ALA A 6 -19.23 -3.14 -13.85
N LEU A 7 -18.95 -1.86 -14.12
CA LEU A 7 -17.86 -1.44 -15.02
C LEU A 7 -16.49 -1.76 -14.42
N LEU A 8 -16.29 -1.48 -13.12
CA LEU A 8 -15.06 -1.80 -12.40
C LEU A 8 -14.79 -3.31 -12.33
N ILE A 9 -15.82 -4.11 -12.03
CA ILE A 9 -15.71 -5.57 -12.02
C ILE A 9 -15.45 -6.10 -13.43
N GLY A 10 -16.10 -5.57 -14.45
CA GLY A 10 -15.85 -5.91 -15.84
C GLY A 10 -14.44 -5.56 -16.30
N LEU A 11 -13.89 -4.42 -15.85
CA LEU A 11 -12.52 -4.00 -16.16
C LEU A 11 -11.49 -4.92 -15.49
N VAL A 12 -11.69 -5.28 -14.23
CA VAL A 12 -10.81 -6.21 -13.49
C VAL A 12 -10.85 -7.60 -14.14
N LEU A 13 -12.02 -8.08 -14.53
CA LEU A 13 -12.17 -9.39 -15.20
C LEU A 13 -11.61 -9.41 -16.62
N SER A 14 -11.67 -8.29 -17.36
CA SER A 14 -11.12 -8.20 -18.71
C SER A 14 -9.59 -8.14 -18.74
N PHE A 15 -8.96 -7.62 -17.69
CA PHE A 15 -7.51 -7.68 -17.52
C PHE A 15 -7.02 -9.05 -17.04
N SER A 16 -7.87 -9.86 -16.42
CA SER A 16 -7.48 -11.19 -15.92
C SER A 16 -7.53 -12.30 -16.98
N ALA A 17 -8.29 -12.13 -18.05
CA ALA A 17 -8.52 -13.19 -19.04
C ALA A 17 -7.29 -13.58 -19.91
N PRO A 18 -6.40 -12.66 -20.35
CA PRO A 18 -5.22 -13.03 -21.15
C PRO A 18 -3.98 -13.43 -20.33
N VAL A 19 -4.07 -13.33 -18.99
CA VAL A 19 -2.90 -13.43 -18.10
C VAL A 19 -2.60 -14.85 -17.66
N PHE A 20 -3.54 -15.76 -17.81
CA PHE A 20 -3.34 -17.17 -17.47
C PHE A 20 -2.67 -17.91 -18.60
N ALA A 21 -1.36 -17.78 -18.71
CA ALA A 21 -0.57 -18.64 -19.60
C ALA A 21 -0.76 -20.09 -19.18
N SER A 22 -1.13 -20.97 -20.14
CA SER A 22 -1.38 -22.38 -19.92
C SER A 22 -0.17 -23.12 -19.33
N ASP A 23 1.04 -22.58 -19.49
CA ASP A 23 2.32 -23.19 -19.10
C ASP A 23 2.90 -22.63 -17.79
N PHE A 24 2.14 -21.82 -17.04
CA PHE A 24 2.60 -21.28 -15.78
C PHE A 24 2.50 -22.31 -14.66
N ASP A 25 3.61 -22.60 -14.02
CA ASP A 25 3.66 -23.51 -12.87
C ASP A 25 3.12 -22.83 -11.59
N TRP A 26 1.86 -23.06 -11.31
CA TRP A 26 1.18 -22.52 -10.13
C TRP A 26 1.76 -22.97 -8.79
N SER A 27 2.51 -24.08 -8.77
CA SER A 27 3.17 -24.54 -7.55
C SER A 27 4.27 -23.59 -7.09
N GLN A 28 4.83 -22.81 -8.02
CA GLN A 28 5.90 -21.85 -7.77
C GLN A 28 5.40 -20.46 -7.32
N CYS A 29 4.10 -20.20 -7.42
CA CYS A 29 3.54 -18.89 -7.07
C CYS A 29 3.84 -18.48 -5.63
N TRP A 30 3.68 -19.42 -4.72
CA TRP A 30 3.71 -19.17 -3.29
C TRP A 30 5.11 -19.15 -2.67
N CYS A 31 6.11 -19.61 -3.42
CA CYS A 31 7.47 -19.74 -2.93
C CYS A 31 8.47 -18.80 -3.61
N ASN A 32 8.00 -17.94 -4.52
CA ASN A 32 8.86 -17.01 -5.26
C ASN A 32 8.27 -15.61 -5.27
N TYR A 33 9.15 -14.61 -5.23
CA TYR A 33 8.77 -13.22 -5.46
C TYR A 33 8.25 -13.02 -6.88
N GLY A 34 7.32 -12.05 -7.04
CA GLY A 34 6.89 -11.55 -8.33
C GLY A 34 7.87 -10.54 -8.93
N ALA A 35 7.61 -10.11 -10.16
CA ALA A 35 8.29 -8.99 -10.84
C ALA A 35 9.83 -9.02 -10.80
N GLY A 36 10.44 -10.21 -10.77
CA GLY A 36 11.90 -10.35 -10.73
C GLY A 36 12.54 -9.76 -9.46
N ILE A 37 11.79 -9.71 -8.36
CA ILE A 37 12.36 -9.40 -7.05
C ILE A 37 13.17 -10.59 -6.59
N GLU A 38 14.38 -10.34 -6.07
CA GLU A 38 15.30 -11.36 -5.58
C GLU A 38 15.67 -11.09 -4.12
N LYS A 39 16.23 -12.10 -3.47
CA LYS A 39 16.74 -11.95 -2.10
C LYS A 39 17.79 -10.85 -2.02
N GLY A 40 17.56 -9.89 -1.13
CA GLY A 40 18.46 -8.77 -0.89
C GLY A 40 18.07 -7.50 -1.66
N ASP A 41 17.13 -7.59 -2.60
CA ASP A 41 16.59 -6.40 -3.26
C ASP A 41 15.93 -5.48 -2.23
N MET A 42 16.06 -4.19 -2.48
CA MET A 42 15.41 -3.14 -1.71
C MET A 42 14.28 -2.53 -2.53
N LEU A 43 13.13 -2.40 -1.90
CA LEU A 43 11.94 -1.78 -2.48
C LEU A 43 11.68 -0.47 -1.74
N LEU A 44 11.53 0.62 -2.49
CA LEU A 44 11.11 1.92 -1.97
C LEU A 44 9.84 2.33 -2.70
N SER A 45 8.72 2.49 -2.00
CA SER A 45 7.52 3.09 -2.57
C SER A 45 7.24 4.47 -2.00
N VAL A 46 6.62 5.32 -2.82
CA VAL A 46 6.08 6.62 -2.42
C VAL A 46 4.67 6.74 -2.92
N ASP A 47 3.73 6.84 -2.01
CA ASP A 47 2.31 6.65 -2.27
C ASP A 47 1.48 7.83 -1.80
N ALA A 48 0.41 8.13 -2.53
CA ALA A 48 -0.72 8.91 -2.06
C ALA A 48 -1.78 7.97 -1.48
N ALA A 49 -2.16 8.17 -0.23
CA ALA A 49 -3.11 7.31 0.46
C ALA A 49 -4.39 8.06 0.82
N LEU A 50 -5.54 7.39 0.64
CA LEU A 50 -6.85 7.87 1.04
C LEU A 50 -7.30 7.08 2.27
N PRO A 51 -7.50 7.74 3.43
CA PRO A 51 -8.04 7.09 4.62
C PRO A 51 -9.51 6.70 4.38
N TRP A 52 -9.98 5.65 5.06
CA TRP A 52 -11.34 5.16 4.88
C TRP A 52 -12.43 6.19 5.21
N ASN A 53 -12.14 7.09 6.15
CA ASN A 53 -13.03 8.19 6.54
C ASN A 53 -12.85 9.47 5.70
N PHE A 54 -12.10 9.43 4.60
CA PHE A 54 -11.84 10.60 3.75
C PHE A 54 -13.14 11.31 3.31
N PHE A 55 -14.11 10.54 2.84
CA PHE A 55 -15.38 11.10 2.38
C PHE A 55 -16.25 11.64 3.53
N ASP A 56 -16.14 11.07 4.73
CA ASP A 56 -16.86 11.54 5.91
C ASP A 56 -16.33 12.93 6.33
N ILE A 57 -15.01 13.12 6.28
CA ILE A 57 -14.37 14.41 6.56
C ILE A 57 -14.87 15.48 5.56
N ILE A 58 -14.90 15.18 4.28
CA ILE A 58 -15.34 16.12 3.23
C ILE A 58 -16.84 16.42 3.37
N ASN A 59 -17.67 15.41 3.63
CA ASN A 59 -19.12 15.58 3.81
C ASN A 59 -19.48 16.39 5.07
N ALA A 60 -18.61 16.40 6.08
CA ALA A 60 -18.76 17.23 7.28
C ALA A 60 -18.27 18.69 7.11
N ASN A 61 -18.18 19.18 5.87
CA ASN A 61 -17.59 20.49 5.52
C ASN A 61 -16.11 20.63 5.97
N GLY A 62 -15.43 19.53 6.10
CA GLY A 62 -14.00 19.47 6.35
C GLY A 62 -13.20 19.48 5.04
N TRP A 63 -11.89 19.53 5.20
CA TRP A 63 -10.92 19.35 4.13
C TRP A 63 -9.92 18.26 4.52
N ALA A 64 -9.44 17.50 3.56
CA ALA A 64 -8.39 16.53 3.74
C ALA A 64 -7.49 16.49 2.50
N VAL A 65 -6.21 16.29 2.73
CA VAL A 65 -5.24 16.02 1.67
C VAL A 65 -4.91 14.53 1.72
N PRO A 66 -4.74 13.86 0.58
CA PRO A 66 -4.24 12.48 0.58
C PRO A 66 -2.96 12.37 1.40
N HIS A 67 -2.85 11.33 2.22
CA HIS A 67 -1.63 11.09 2.99
C HIS A 67 -0.48 10.79 2.02
N VAL A 68 0.71 11.26 2.33
CA VAL A 68 1.93 10.83 1.64
C VAL A 68 2.62 9.82 2.53
N ILE A 69 2.85 8.63 2.00
CA ILE A 69 3.48 7.51 2.72
C ILE A 69 4.65 7.02 1.88
N ALA A 70 5.81 6.86 2.51
CA ALA A 70 6.94 6.16 1.95
C ALA A 70 7.13 4.84 2.69
N ASP A 71 7.26 3.73 1.96
CA ASP A 71 7.61 2.41 2.49
C ASP A 71 8.97 2.00 1.95
N PHE A 72 9.83 1.49 2.82
CA PHE A 72 11.12 0.90 2.47
C PHE A 72 11.16 -0.55 2.98
N GLU A 73 11.42 -1.49 2.10
CA GLU A 73 11.45 -2.92 2.42
C GLU A 73 12.66 -3.61 1.79
N ILE A 74 13.14 -4.65 2.44
CA ILE A 74 14.24 -5.50 1.97
C ILE A 74 13.72 -6.93 1.79
N ALA A 75 14.00 -7.54 0.66
CA ALA A 75 13.63 -8.91 0.35
C ALA A 75 14.46 -9.90 1.18
N ALA A 76 13.82 -10.53 2.16
CA ALA A 76 14.42 -11.44 3.12
C ALA A 76 13.54 -12.68 3.30
N PRO A 77 13.73 -13.74 2.48
CA PRO A 77 12.88 -14.92 2.52
C PRO A 77 13.01 -15.66 3.86
N ILE A 78 11.87 -16.02 4.47
CA ILE A 78 11.79 -16.86 5.66
C ILE A 78 11.27 -18.24 5.26
N TRP A 79 11.97 -19.31 5.61
CA TRP A 79 11.63 -20.70 5.26
C TRP A 79 11.33 -20.91 3.77
N LYS A 80 12.06 -20.21 2.90
CA LYS A 80 11.86 -20.16 1.43
C LYS A 80 10.56 -19.45 0.99
N LEU A 81 9.84 -18.79 1.89
CA LEU A 81 8.70 -17.96 1.55
C LEU A 81 9.15 -16.53 1.22
N PRO A 82 8.60 -15.90 0.20
CA PRO A 82 9.04 -14.61 -0.30
C PRO A 82 8.51 -13.45 0.55
N PHE A 83 9.16 -13.21 1.68
CA PHE A 83 8.86 -12.07 2.56
C PHE A 83 9.80 -10.89 2.30
N THR A 84 9.25 -9.69 2.41
CA THR A 84 10.01 -8.46 2.62
C THR A 84 9.76 -7.91 4.01
N PHE A 85 10.74 -7.23 4.59
CA PHE A 85 10.64 -6.57 5.88
C PHE A 85 11.19 -5.17 5.77
N GLY A 86 10.54 -4.24 6.45
CA GLY A 86 11.00 -2.87 6.39
C GLY A 86 10.27 -1.94 7.32
N GLY A 87 10.17 -0.69 6.91
CA GLY A 87 9.50 0.34 7.65
C GLY A 87 8.77 1.29 6.75
N TYR A 88 7.86 2.05 7.33
CA TYR A 88 7.12 3.09 6.66
C TYR A 88 7.13 4.38 7.48
N ALA A 89 7.01 5.48 6.78
CA ALA A 89 6.78 6.80 7.37
C ALA A 89 5.82 7.59 6.49
N GLY A 90 5.01 8.45 7.09
CA GLY A 90 4.07 9.25 6.34
C GLY A 90 3.57 10.45 7.09
N VAL A 91 2.89 11.32 6.35
CA VAL A 91 2.26 12.53 6.87
C VAL A 91 0.90 12.72 6.25
N SER A 92 -0.03 13.23 7.04
CA SER A 92 -1.38 13.57 6.61
C SER A 92 -1.87 14.87 7.22
N PHE A 93 -2.75 15.54 6.49
CA PHE A 93 -3.33 16.82 6.90
C PHE A 93 -4.83 16.80 6.67
N TRP A 94 -5.60 17.18 7.68
CA TRP A 94 -7.06 17.35 7.57
C TRP A 94 -7.58 18.36 8.57
N GLY A 95 -8.78 18.83 8.39
CA GLY A 95 -9.39 19.78 9.31
C GLY A 95 -10.73 20.31 8.83
N ASN A 96 -11.21 21.31 9.52
CA ASN A 96 -12.37 22.11 9.16
C ASN A 96 -12.13 23.60 9.47
N LYS A 97 -13.18 24.41 9.63
CA LYS A 97 -13.06 25.84 9.92
C LYS A 97 -12.49 26.13 11.30
N ASP A 98 -12.71 25.23 12.25
CA ASP A 98 -12.43 25.44 13.68
C ASP A 98 -11.13 24.80 14.12
N PHE A 99 -10.72 23.70 13.46
CA PHE A 99 -9.51 22.95 13.82
C PHE A 99 -8.76 22.42 12.60
N SER A 100 -7.49 22.19 12.80
CA SER A 100 -6.61 21.51 11.84
C SER A 100 -5.82 20.40 12.54
N HIS A 101 -5.62 19.31 11.83
CA HIS A 101 -4.83 18.18 12.25
C HIS A 101 -3.68 17.92 11.29
N THR A 102 -2.55 17.60 11.88
CA THR A 102 -1.40 17.02 11.18
C THR A 102 -1.07 15.71 11.85
N ALA A 103 -1.01 14.62 11.11
CA ALA A 103 -0.52 13.36 11.66
C ALA A 103 0.78 12.97 11.00
N VAL A 104 1.72 12.54 11.84
CA VAL A 104 2.97 11.89 11.42
C VAL A 104 2.88 10.44 11.87
N LEU A 105 3.14 9.51 10.97
CA LEU A 105 3.09 8.08 11.24
C LEU A 105 4.42 7.43 10.86
N ALA A 106 4.82 6.42 11.60
CA ALA A 106 6.01 5.63 11.32
C ALA A 106 5.90 4.25 11.98
N GLY A 107 6.47 3.24 11.35
CA GLY A 107 6.44 1.88 11.88
C GLY A 107 7.22 0.88 11.06
N GLY A 108 7.04 -0.39 11.39
CA GLY A 108 7.57 -1.53 10.67
C GLY A 108 6.53 -2.21 9.81
N SER A 109 6.98 -2.87 8.75
CA SER A 109 6.16 -3.66 7.82
C SER A 109 6.74 -5.06 7.62
N ALA A 110 5.86 -6.00 7.32
CA ALA A 110 6.20 -7.33 6.85
C ALA A 110 5.23 -7.70 5.73
N THR A 111 5.75 -7.98 4.56
CA THR A 111 4.96 -8.20 3.35
C THR A 111 5.30 -9.56 2.74
N TYR A 112 4.28 -10.31 2.38
CA TYR A 112 4.38 -11.59 1.68
C TYR A 112 4.04 -11.38 0.21
N HIS A 113 4.91 -11.83 -0.68
CA HIS A 113 4.79 -11.67 -2.13
C HIS A 113 4.31 -12.94 -2.80
N VAL A 114 3.66 -12.79 -3.94
CA VAL A 114 3.15 -13.89 -4.74
C VAL A 114 3.51 -13.67 -6.21
N ARG A 115 4.25 -14.60 -6.79
CA ARG A 115 4.59 -14.56 -8.20
C ARG A 115 3.37 -14.85 -9.07
N MET A 116 3.14 -13.99 -10.07
CA MET A 116 2.05 -14.16 -11.04
C MET A 116 2.61 -14.37 -12.46
N PRO A 117 1.78 -14.91 -13.41
CA PRO A 117 2.21 -15.17 -14.78
C PRO A 117 2.85 -13.98 -15.53
N PRO A 118 2.35 -12.73 -15.44
CA PRO A 118 3.07 -11.61 -16.01
C PRO A 118 4.36 -11.38 -15.23
N LYS A 119 5.50 -11.45 -15.94
CA LYS A 119 6.83 -11.30 -15.32
C LYS A 119 7.02 -9.98 -14.57
N ASN A 120 6.25 -8.97 -14.94
CA ASN A 120 6.34 -7.61 -14.40
C ASN A 120 5.35 -7.35 -13.25
N LEU A 121 4.50 -8.32 -12.93
CA LEU A 121 3.49 -8.22 -11.89
C LEU A 121 3.96 -8.90 -10.61
N ASP A 122 3.87 -8.16 -9.52
CA ASP A 122 4.02 -8.64 -8.16
C ASP A 122 2.71 -8.43 -7.41
N LEU A 123 2.15 -9.49 -6.84
CA LEU A 123 1.04 -9.39 -5.90
C LEU A 123 1.59 -9.57 -4.49
N TYR A 124 1.01 -8.85 -3.55
CA TYR A 124 1.48 -8.94 -2.16
C TYR A 124 0.37 -8.70 -1.15
N SER A 125 0.61 -9.16 0.07
CA SER A 125 -0.18 -8.87 1.23
C SER A 125 0.71 -8.61 2.42
N GLY A 126 0.45 -7.53 3.17
CA GLY A 126 1.31 -7.08 4.25
C GLY A 126 0.59 -6.73 5.54
N LEU A 127 1.38 -6.70 6.59
CA LEU A 127 1.01 -6.20 7.91
C LEU A 127 1.92 -5.02 8.27
N LYS A 128 1.35 -4.00 8.89
CA LYS A 128 2.05 -2.81 9.38
C LYS A 128 1.73 -2.61 10.85
N ILE A 129 2.73 -2.22 11.61
CA ILE A 129 2.58 -1.84 13.02
C ILE A 129 3.51 -0.68 13.34
N GLY A 130 3.00 0.32 14.02
CA GLY A 130 3.76 1.52 14.32
C GLY A 130 3.05 2.47 15.27
N VAL A 131 3.33 3.73 15.09
CA VAL A 131 2.82 4.82 15.90
C VAL A 131 2.37 5.99 15.02
N LYS A 132 1.34 6.66 15.47
CA LYS A 132 0.82 7.89 14.87
C LYS A 132 0.79 9.01 15.90
N PHE A 133 1.42 10.12 15.57
CA PHE A 133 1.39 11.35 16.33
C PHE A 133 0.41 12.31 15.68
N ASP A 134 -0.72 12.56 16.31
CA ASP A 134 -1.71 13.55 15.88
C ASP A 134 -1.44 14.87 16.59
N ILE A 135 -1.19 15.91 15.81
CA ILE A 135 -0.97 17.29 16.27
C ILE A 135 -2.21 18.10 15.87
N SER A 136 -2.87 18.73 16.83
CA SER A 136 -4.07 19.52 16.56
C SER A 136 -4.21 20.65 17.57
N ASN A 137 -4.78 21.75 17.12
CA ASN A 137 -5.21 22.86 17.99
C ASN A 137 -6.48 22.54 18.80
N GLU A 138 -7.13 21.41 18.55
CA GLU A 138 -8.27 20.90 19.33
C GLU A 138 -7.84 20.25 20.66
N TYR A 139 -6.57 19.83 20.76
CA TYR A 139 -6.08 19.10 21.96
C TYR A 139 -5.47 20.07 22.97
N ASP A 140 -5.78 19.90 24.24
CA ASP A 140 -5.24 20.70 25.35
C ASP A 140 -3.71 20.76 25.37
N ASN A 141 -3.05 19.62 25.05
CA ASN A 141 -1.59 19.52 24.96
C ASN A 141 -1.06 19.63 23.51
N GLY A 142 -1.92 19.86 22.53
CA GLY A 142 -1.55 19.95 21.12
C GLY A 142 -1.16 18.65 20.43
N ILE A 143 -0.88 17.57 21.17
CA ILE A 143 -0.37 16.29 20.62
C ILE A 143 -1.09 15.10 21.25
N ARG A 144 -1.48 14.12 20.41
CA ARG A 144 -1.93 12.79 20.83
C ARG A 144 -1.08 11.71 20.20
N PHE A 145 -0.80 10.70 21.00
CA PHE A 145 -0.13 9.49 20.55
C PHE A 145 -1.14 8.35 20.40
N ASN A 146 -1.12 7.69 19.23
CA ASN A 146 -1.98 6.55 18.93
C ASN A 146 -1.16 5.40 18.36
N PRO A 147 -1.50 4.14 18.67
CA PRO A 147 -0.95 3.01 17.94
C PRO A 147 -1.42 3.08 16.49
N ASP A 148 -0.53 2.75 15.56
CA ASP A 148 -0.83 2.59 14.14
C ASP A 148 -0.64 1.13 13.78
N TRP A 149 -1.62 0.53 13.14
CA TRP A 149 -1.55 -0.84 12.64
C TRP A 149 -2.41 -0.97 11.39
N GLY A 150 -2.04 -1.88 10.55
CA GLY A 150 -2.78 -2.09 9.32
C GLY A 150 -2.47 -3.41 8.66
N TYR A 151 -3.34 -3.77 7.72
CA TYR A 151 -3.13 -4.85 6.78
C TYR A 151 -3.48 -4.37 5.38
N ASN A 152 -2.84 -4.95 4.39
CA ASN A 152 -3.03 -4.57 3.00
C ASN A 152 -2.93 -5.77 2.06
N ILE A 153 -3.52 -5.59 0.89
CA ILE A 153 -3.32 -6.42 -0.29
C ILE A 153 -3.02 -5.46 -1.43
N GLY A 154 -1.97 -5.72 -2.18
CA GLY A 154 -1.55 -4.83 -3.25
C GLY A 154 -1.01 -5.55 -4.47
N ALA A 155 -0.76 -4.74 -5.49
CA ALA A 155 -0.12 -5.14 -6.71
C ALA A 155 0.87 -4.08 -7.16
N SER A 156 2.05 -4.51 -7.60
CA SER A 156 3.03 -3.65 -8.25
C SER A 156 3.23 -4.10 -9.69
N TRP A 157 3.23 -3.14 -10.60
CA TRP A 157 3.55 -3.37 -12.01
C TRP A 157 4.83 -2.63 -12.37
N PHE A 158 5.88 -3.39 -12.71
CA PHE A 158 7.17 -2.82 -13.08
C PHE A 158 7.26 -2.60 -14.60
N PHE A 159 7.57 -1.38 -14.99
CA PHE A 159 7.82 -0.99 -16.40
C PHE A 159 9.26 -1.25 -16.82
N SER A 160 10.16 -1.29 -15.84
CA SER A 160 11.58 -1.64 -16.01
C SER A 160 12.03 -2.49 -14.83
N ASP A 161 13.28 -2.93 -14.84
CA ASP A 161 13.84 -3.73 -13.74
C ASP A 161 13.88 -2.99 -12.41
N SER A 162 13.83 -1.66 -12.43
CA SER A 162 14.01 -0.82 -11.24
C SER A 162 12.85 0.14 -10.93
N PHE A 163 11.83 0.24 -11.80
CA PHE A 163 10.75 1.23 -11.64
C PHE A 163 9.39 0.66 -12.00
N GLY A 164 8.39 0.97 -11.19
CA GLY A 164 7.01 0.54 -11.38
C GLY A 164 6.01 1.46 -10.70
N VAL A 165 4.75 1.05 -10.76
CA VAL A 165 3.64 1.63 -10.01
C VAL A 165 3.03 0.58 -9.11
N ASN A 166 2.44 1.01 -8.00
CA ASN A 166 1.74 0.13 -7.08
C ASN A 166 0.36 0.68 -6.73
N VAL A 167 -0.53 -0.24 -6.42
CA VAL A 167 -1.85 0.03 -5.86
C VAL A 167 -2.06 -0.92 -4.70
N GLU A 168 -2.53 -0.39 -3.59
CA GLU A 168 -2.73 -1.12 -2.34
C GLU A 168 -4.09 -0.81 -1.76
N PHE A 169 -4.83 -1.86 -1.42
CA PHE A 169 -6.10 -1.80 -0.70
C PHE A 169 -5.91 -2.37 0.68
N GLY A 170 -6.35 -1.63 1.71
CA GLY A 170 -6.16 -2.09 3.06
C GLY A 170 -6.75 -1.16 4.10
N PHE A 171 -6.55 -1.52 5.36
CA PHE A 171 -6.90 -0.72 6.51
C PHE A 171 -5.60 -0.17 7.13
N PRO A 172 -5.54 1.08 7.58
CA PRO A 172 -6.61 2.10 7.65
C PRO A 172 -6.79 2.94 6.37
N SER A 173 -6.04 2.69 5.32
CA SER A 173 -6.11 3.46 4.07
C SER A 173 -5.84 2.60 2.85
N SER A 174 -6.36 3.01 1.71
CA SER A 174 -5.94 2.53 0.39
C SER A 174 -4.98 3.52 -0.22
N LYS A 175 -3.97 3.05 -0.96
CA LYS A 175 -2.93 3.91 -1.52
C LYS A 175 -2.54 3.49 -2.93
N ALA A 176 -1.97 4.45 -3.66
CA ALA A 176 -1.39 4.22 -4.97
C ALA A 176 -0.18 5.14 -5.16
N GLY A 177 0.82 4.66 -5.87
CA GLY A 177 2.04 5.43 -6.07
C GLY A 177 3.04 4.79 -7.00
N VAL A 178 4.29 5.10 -6.74
CA VAL A 178 5.43 4.60 -7.50
C VAL A 178 6.30 3.72 -6.62
N VAL A 179 6.91 2.72 -7.23
CA VAL A 179 7.82 1.80 -6.56
C VAL A 179 9.14 1.71 -7.31
N PHE A 180 10.24 1.75 -6.57
CA PHE A 180 11.60 1.58 -7.04
C PHE A 180 12.19 0.30 -6.46
N LYS A 181 12.97 -0.42 -7.26
CA LYS A 181 13.71 -1.61 -6.87
C LYS A 181 15.20 -1.39 -7.12
N PHE A 182 16.03 -1.72 -6.13
CA PHE A 182 17.48 -1.57 -6.16
C PHE A 182 18.17 -2.88 -5.85
#